data_ddfe01f4957a557de641cfc606421d22
#
_entry.id   ddfe01f4957a557de641cfc606421d22
#
_cell.length_a   1.000
_cell.length_b   1.000
_cell.length_c   1.000
_cell.angle_alpha   90.00
_cell.angle_beta   90.00
_cell.angle_gamma   90.00
#
_symmetry.space_group_name_H-M   'P 1'
#
loop_
_entity.id
_entity.type
_entity.pdbx_description
1 polymer ?
#
loop_
_entity_poly.entity_id
_entity_poly.type
_entity_poly.pdbx_seq_one_letter_code
_entity_poly.pdbx_strand_id
1 'polypeptide(L)'
;MLDEYKKNIRKPNPEELRLIKFLVQKASLNMSEGWERSLTVSCLNDGGMGSMKLYMSLPPKEIISTIFVSECSFKDSDGIDVLASLYLDQDHEICEVDIWKADF
;
A
#
# COMPACT_ATOMS: atom_id res chain seq x y z
N MET A 1 -3.50 -10.71 21.78
CA MET A 1 -4.70 -10.83 20.97
C MET A 1 -5.18 -9.50 20.46
N LEU A 2 -5.79 -8.70 21.30
CA LEU A 2 -6.41 -7.47 20.85
C LEU A 2 -5.44 -6.49 20.20
N ASP A 3 -4.19 -6.52 20.61
CA ASP A 3 -3.19 -5.60 20.11
C ASP A 3 -2.22 -6.25 19.14
N GLU A 4 -2.56 -7.43 18.65
CA GLU A 4 -1.65 -8.16 17.77
C GLU A 4 -1.36 -7.39 16.48
N TYR A 5 -2.38 -6.70 15.94
CA TYR A 5 -2.20 -5.94 14.71
C TYR A 5 -1.19 -4.80 14.88
N LYS A 6 -1.00 -4.30 16.10
CA LYS A 6 -0.10 -3.19 16.34
C LYS A 6 1.37 -3.54 16.16
N LYS A 7 1.71 -4.82 16.26
CA LYS A 7 3.11 -5.24 16.20
C LYS A 7 3.74 -4.97 14.83
N ASN A 8 2.96 -5.12 13.77
CA ASN A 8 3.47 -5.00 12.42
C ASN A 8 3.01 -3.74 11.70
N ILE A 9 2.17 -2.95 12.36
CA ILE A 9 1.64 -1.72 11.75
C ILE A 9 2.56 -0.57 12.15
N ARG A 10 2.95 0.21 11.15
CA ARG A 10 3.88 1.32 11.33
C ARG A 10 3.58 2.42 10.34
N LYS A 11 4.22 3.56 10.51
CA LYS A 11 4.16 4.60 9.51
C LYS A 11 4.95 4.17 8.27
N PRO A 12 4.52 4.56 7.08
CA PRO A 12 5.32 4.28 5.89
C PRO A 12 6.61 5.08 5.94
N ASN A 13 7.68 4.50 5.40
CA ASN A 13 8.92 5.26 5.26
C ASN A 13 8.77 6.23 4.07
N PRO A 14 9.73 7.18 3.89
CA PRO A 14 9.58 8.19 2.82
C PRO A 14 9.44 7.60 1.42
N GLU A 15 10.14 6.52 1.12
CA GLU A 15 10.04 5.90 -0.20
C GLU A 15 8.69 5.24 -0.41
N GLU A 16 8.21 4.54 0.62
CA GLU A 16 6.89 3.92 0.56
C GLU A 16 5.79 4.97 0.40
N LEU A 17 5.90 6.04 1.16
CA LEU A 17 4.90 7.10 1.08
C LEU A 17 4.90 7.76 -0.29
N ARG A 18 6.07 7.97 -0.86
CA ARG A 18 6.19 8.56 -2.19
C ARG A 18 5.51 7.69 -3.24
N LEU A 19 5.73 6.38 -3.16
CA LEU A 19 5.11 5.43 -4.07
C LEU A 19 3.59 5.45 -3.93
N ILE A 20 3.10 5.40 -2.69
CA ILE A 20 1.66 5.40 -2.44
C ILE A 20 1.02 6.68 -2.97
N LYS A 21 1.66 7.82 -2.71
CA LYS A 21 1.13 9.11 -3.19
C LYS A 21 1.10 9.17 -4.71
N PHE A 22 2.12 8.62 -5.35
CA PHE A 22 2.15 8.58 -6.82
C PHE A 22 1.00 7.74 -7.36
N LEU A 23 0.77 6.58 -6.78
CA LEU A 23 -0.32 5.69 -7.22
C LEU A 23 -1.69 6.31 -6.95
N VAL A 24 -1.86 6.98 -5.82
CA VAL A 24 -3.09 7.70 -5.49
C VAL A 24 -3.36 8.79 -6.52
N GLN A 25 -2.33 9.56 -6.86
CA GLN A 25 -2.46 10.62 -7.85
C GLN A 25 -2.79 10.06 -9.22
N LYS A 26 -2.12 8.98 -9.60
CA LYS A 26 -2.35 8.36 -10.89
C LYS A 26 -3.78 7.82 -11.03
N ALA A 27 -4.35 7.36 -9.92
CA ALA A 27 -5.73 6.88 -9.89
C ALA A 27 -6.75 8.01 -9.81
N SER A 28 -6.30 9.25 -9.69
CA SER A 28 -7.16 10.43 -9.54
C SER A 28 -8.10 10.32 -8.35
N LEU A 29 -7.62 9.71 -7.27
CA LEU A 29 -8.43 9.55 -6.07
C LEU A 29 -8.58 10.88 -5.34
N ASN A 30 -9.78 11.14 -4.87
CA ASN A 30 -10.09 12.36 -4.13
C ASN A 30 -9.90 12.11 -2.64
N MET A 31 -8.68 12.33 -2.17
CA MET A 31 -8.33 12.10 -0.78
C MET A 31 -8.58 13.36 0.05
N SER A 32 -8.90 13.18 1.32
CA SER A 32 -9.05 14.32 2.22
C SER A 32 -7.69 14.95 2.50
N GLU A 33 -7.69 16.25 2.80
CA GLU A 33 -6.45 16.95 3.06
C GLU A 33 -5.73 16.35 4.27
N GLY A 34 -4.43 16.14 4.12
CA GLY A 34 -3.61 15.59 5.20
C GLY A 34 -3.80 14.11 5.43
N TRP A 35 -4.36 13.40 4.47
CA TRP A 35 -4.62 11.96 4.62
C TRP A 35 -3.37 11.17 4.95
N GLU A 36 -2.21 11.63 4.51
CA GLU A 36 -0.95 10.93 4.73
C GLU A 36 -0.65 10.77 6.21
N ARG A 37 -1.12 11.69 7.04
CA ARG A 37 -0.86 11.64 8.48
C ARG A 37 -1.61 10.51 9.16
N SER A 38 -2.72 10.07 8.57
CA SER A 38 -3.52 8.98 9.13
C SER A 38 -3.07 7.60 8.61
N LEU A 39 -2.25 7.59 7.57
CA LEU A 39 -1.88 6.35 6.91
C LEU A 39 -0.86 5.57 7.73
N THR A 40 -1.15 4.28 7.94
CA THR A 40 -0.17 3.32 8.45
C THR A 40 -0.13 2.13 7.51
N VAL A 41 0.93 1.35 7.60
CA VAL A 41 1.15 0.23 6.69
C VAL A 41 1.67 -0.98 7.47
N SER A 42 1.52 -2.16 6.87
CA SER A 42 2.19 -3.35 7.36
C SER A 42 2.69 -4.13 6.15
N CYS A 43 3.86 -4.75 6.31
CA CYS A 43 4.42 -5.55 5.22
C CYS A 43 3.70 -6.87 5.11
N LEU A 44 3.47 -7.30 3.86
CA LEU A 44 2.93 -8.63 3.60
C LEU A 44 4.08 -9.61 3.47
N ASN A 45 3.81 -10.86 3.82
CA ASN A 45 4.80 -11.92 3.71
C ASN A 45 4.73 -12.49 2.28
N ASP A 46 5.36 -11.80 1.35
CA ASP A 46 5.28 -12.12 -0.07
C ASP A 46 6.65 -12.47 -0.67
N GLY A 47 7.53 -13.05 0.14
CA GLY A 47 8.86 -13.41 -0.33
C GLY A 47 9.81 -12.24 -0.41
N GLY A 48 9.53 -11.15 0.32
CA GLY A 48 10.41 -10.00 0.37
C GLY A 48 10.23 -9.03 -0.77
N MET A 49 9.12 -9.13 -1.51
CA MET A 49 8.89 -8.22 -2.64
C MET A 49 8.52 -6.81 -2.20
N GLY A 50 8.01 -6.64 -0.97
CA GLY A 50 7.71 -5.32 -0.47
C GLY A 50 6.24 -4.93 -0.52
N SER A 51 5.36 -5.87 -0.84
CA SER A 51 3.92 -5.60 -0.81
C SER A 51 3.49 -5.21 0.59
N MET A 52 2.48 -4.36 0.69
CA MET A 52 2.07 -3.86 1.99
C MET A 52 0.57 -3.65 2.04
N LYS A 53 0.01 -3.81 3.24
CA LYS A 53 -1.35 -3.42 3.52
C LYS A 53 -1.36 -1.98 4.00
N LEU A 54 -2.42 -1.27 3.64
CA LEU A 54 -2.59 0.14 3.98
C LEU A 54 -3.78 0.30 4.91
N TYR A 55 -3.63 1.12 5.94
CA TYR A 55 -4.69 1.36 6.92
C TYR A 55 -4.92 2.85 7.07
N MET A 56 -6.12 3.30 6.73
CA MET A 56 -6.49 4.70 6.90
C MET A 56 -7.05 4.95 8.29
N SER A 57 -7.44 3.89 9.00
CA SER A 57 -7.94 3.98 10.36
C SER A 57 -7.60 2.70 11.10
N LEU A 58 -7.60 2.77 12.43
CA LEU A 58 -7.34 1.62 13.28
C LEU A 58 -8.45 1.53 14.32
N PRO A 59 -8.82 0.31 14.76
CA PRO A 59 -8.26 -0.98 14.36
C PRO A 59 -8.59 -1.30 12.90
N PRO A 60 -7.84 -2.26 12.30
CA PRO A 60 -8.08 -2.62 10.91
C PRO A 60 -9.50 -3.13 10.70
N LYS A 61 -10.12 -2.73 9.62
CA LYS A 61 -11.44 -3.24 9.27
C LYS A 61 -11.31 -4.52 8.44
N GLU A 62 -12.39 -5.26 8.37
CA GLU A 62 -12.44 -6.45 7.54
C GLU A 62 -12.47 -6.03 6.06
N ILE A 63 -11.62 -6.65 5.24
CA ILE A 63 -11.60 -6.40 3.81
C ILE A 63 -12.41 -7.51 3.14
N ILE A 64 -13.51 -7.13 2.50
CA ILE A 64 -14.43 -8.07 1.86
C ILE A 64 -14.11 -8.20 0.39
N SER A 65 -13.77 -7.10 -0.27
CA SER A 65 -13.45 -7.10 -1.68
C SER A 65 -12.45 -6.00 -1.99
N THR A 66 -11.70 -6.16 -3.08
CA THR A 66 -10.74 -5.16 -3.51
C THR A 66 -10.92 -4.85 -4.97
N ILE A 67 -10.57 -3.63 -5.37
CA ILE A 67 -10.62 -3.18 -6.75
C ILE A 67 -9.27 -2.56 -7.10
N PHE A 68 -8.68 -3.02 -8.19
CA PHE A 68 -7.47 -2.43 -8.75
C PHE A 68 -7.80 -1.04 -9.31
N VAL A 69 -6.96 -0.05 -9.00
CA VAL A 69 -7.21 1.32 -9.46
C VAL A 69 -6.05 1.95 -10.20
N SER A 70 -4.81 1.57 -9.91
CA SER A 70 -3.68 2.13 -10.64
C SER A 70 -2.46 1.25 -10.46
N GLU A 71 -1.51 1.43 -11.37
CA GLU A 71 -0.23 0.71 -11.27
C GLU A 71 0.86 1.58 -11.86
N CYS A 72 2.09 1.30 -11.49
CA CYS A 72 3.26 1.92 -12.09
C CYS A 72 4.38 0.89 -12.12
N SER A 73 5.31 1.08 -13.03
CA SER A 73 6.49 0.23 -13.10
C SER A 73 7.73 1.12 -13.00
N PHE A 74 8.75 0.56 -12.36
CA PHE A 74 10.01 1.27 -12.18
C PHE A 74 11.11 0.23 -12.01
N LYS A 75 12.35 0.68 -12.00
CA LYS A 75 13.47 -0.20 -11.72
C LYS A 75 13.95 0.05 -10.30
N ASP A 76 14.23 -1.03 -9.59
CA ASP A 76 14.81 -0.89 -8.26
C ASP A 76 16.32 -0.62 -8.38
N SER A 77 17.01 -0.55 -7.25
CA SER A 77 18.44 -0.23 -7.21
C SER A 77 19.28 -1.26 -7.94
N ASP A 78 18.78 -2.48 -8.09
CA ASP A 78 19.48 -3.56 -8.79
C ASP A 78 19.17 -3.61 -10.27
N GLY A 79 18.37 -2.66 -10.78
CA GLY A 79 17.97 -2.65 -12.17
C GLY A 79 16.86 -3.61 -12.51
N ILE A 80 16.21 -4.20 -11.51
CA ILE A 80 15.14 -5.17 -11.70
C ILE A 80 13.82 -4.43 -11.90
N ASP A 81 13.03 -4.89 -12.87
CA ASP A 81 11.71 -4.29 -13.12
C ASP A 81 10.76 -4.61 -11.98
N VAL A 82 10.10 -3.57 -11.47
CA VAL A 82 9.13 -3.68 -10.39
C VAL A 82 7.81 -3.13 -10.87
N LEU A 83 6.74 -3.86 -10.58
CA LEU A 83 5.37 -3.41 -10.85
C LEU A 83 4.66 -3.22 -9.51
N ALA A 84 4.12 -2.03 -9.30
CA ALA A 84 3.38 -1.72 -8.08
C ALA A 84 1.93 -1.43 -8.44
N SER A 85 1.00 -2.05 -7.73
CA SER A 85 -0.44 -1.92 -8.01
C SER A 85 -1.17 -1.49 -6.75
N LEU A 86 -2.08 -0.53 -6.89
CA LEU A 86 -2.87 -0.01 -5.78
C LEU A 86 -4.29 -0.54 -5.85
N TYR A 87 -4.82 -0.93 -4.69
CA TYR A 87 -6.17 -1.47 -4.56
C TYR A 87 -6.97 -0.67 -3.55
N LEU A 88 -8.27 -0.54 -3.82
CA LEU A 88 -9.24 0.00 -2.88
C LEU A 88 -10.05 -1.14 -2.30
N ASP A 89 -10.59 -0.92 -1.10
CA ASP A 89 -11.50 -1.89 -0.47
C ASP A 89 -12.95 -1.59 -0.83
N GLN A 90 -13.88 -2.30 -0.18
CA GLN A 90 -15.30 -2.16 -0.44
C GLN A 90 -15.84 -0.77 -0.12
N ASP A 91 -15.13 0.01 0.70
CA ASP A 91 -15.53 1.38 1.05
C ASP A 91 -14.77 2.41 0.23
N HIS A 92 -14.06 1.97 -0.81
CA HIS A 92 -13.28 2.81 -1.70
C HIS A 92 -12.11 3.50 -0.98
N GLU A 93 -11.61 2.89 0.08
CA GLU A 93 -10.39 3.36 0.74
C GLU A 93 -9.20 2.56 0.27
N ILE A 94 -8.04 3.22 0.18
CA ILE A 94 -6.83 2.50 -0.20
C ILE A 94 -6.53 1.43 0.85
N CYS A 95 -6.21 0.22 0.39
CA CYS A 95 -6.05 -0.90 1.31
C CYS A 95 -4.84 -1.77 1.04
N GLU A 96 -4.24 -1.67 -0.13
CA GLU A 96 -3.11 -2.54 -0.43
C GLU A 96 -2.30 -2.00 -1.59
N VAL A 97 -0.98 -2.12 -1.49
CA VAL A 97 -0.06 -1.97 -2.62
C VAL A 97 0.62 -3.31 -2.82
N ASP A 98 0.41 -3.88 -4.00
CA ASP A 98 1.00 -5.15 -4.36
C ASP A 98 2.27 -4.87 -5.18
N ILE A 99 3.37 -5.47 -4.76
CA ILE A 99 4.68 -5.29 -5.43
C ILE A 99 5.09 -6.60 -6.06
N TRP A 100 5.36 -6.56 -7.35
CA TRP A 100 5.84 -7.72 -8.08
C TRP A 100 7.16 -7.37 -8.75
N LYS A 101 8.17 -8.19 -8.54
CA LYS A 101 9.49 -8.00 -9.14
C LYS A 101 9.75 -9.11 -10.14
N ALA A 102 10.27 -8.71 -11.31
CA ALA A 102 10.61 -9.66 -12.35
C ALA A 102 11.99 -10.24 -12.06
N ASP A 103 12.16 -10.85 -10.92
CA ASP A 103 13.42 -11.38 -10.43
C ASP A 103 13.32 -12.90 -10.34
N PHE A 104 13.71 -13.55 -11.35
CA PHE A 104 13.63 -15.01 -11.42
C PHE A 104 15.00 -15.64 -11.37
#